data_26b603e9900ca96263fa3a07a2d52fb1
#
_entry.id   26b603e9900ca96263fa3a07a2d52fb1
#
_cell.length_a   1.000
_cell.length_b   1.000
_cell.length_c   1.000
_cell.angle_alpha   90.00
_cell.angle_beta   90.00
_cell.angle_gamma   90.00
#
_symmetry.space_group_name_H-M   'P 1'
#
loop_
_entity.id
_entity.type
_entity.pdbx_description
1 polymer ?
#
loop_
_entity_poly.entity_id
_entity_poly.type
_entity_poly.pdbx_seq_one_letter_code
_entity_poly.pdbx_strand_id
1 'polypeptide(L)'
;MDYEKICKKVMELDPKIRFAGIINEKGRLFAGGMREGFKSLEDSRDDEMLYMELVLRAKMRREFDKVLGPVQFAMSYREKVIIMSFPVKENVLLLSTEKGIDFSEIPFKILKLLAH
;
A
#
# COMPACT_ATOMS: atom_id res chain seq x y z
N MET A 1 6.89 7.78 14.21
CA MET A 1 6.49 7.97 12.80
C MET A 1 5.00 8.28 12.75
N ASP A 2 4.63 9.36 12.08
CA ASP A 2 3.24 9.77 11.96
C ASP A 2 2.60 9.12 10.72
N TYR A 3 1.94 8.00 10.92
CA TYR A 3 1.34 7.22 9.83
C TYR A 3 0.17 7.93 9.12
N GLU A 4 -0.63 8.69 9.87
CA GLU A 4 -1.71 9.47 9.25
C GLU A 4 -1.16 10.53 8.30
N LYS A 5 -0.07 11.19 8.69
CA LYS A 5 0.60 12.19 7.86
C LYS A 5 1.19 11.55 6.60
N ILE A 6 1.77 10.36 6.72
CA ILE A 6 2.31 9.62 5.58
C ILE A 6 1.19 9.32 4.58
N CYS A 7 0.07 8.79 5.05
CA CYS A 7 -1.07 8.48 4.19
C CYS A 7 -1.61 9.71 3.47
N LYS A 8 -1.69 10.83 4.19
CA LYS A 8 -2.13 12.11 3.62
C LYS A 8 -1.20 12.58 2.51
N LYS A 9 0.12 12.54 2.77
CA LYS A 9 1.11 12.94 1.77
C LYS A 9 1.09 12.06 0.53
N VAL A 10 0.93 10.74 0.73
CA VAL A 10 0.80 9.80 -0.39
C VAL A 10 -0.43 10.14 -1.22
N MET A 11 -1.56 10.38 -0.56
CA MET A 11 -2.81 10.72 -1.24
C MET A 11 -2.69 12.00 -2.08
N GLU A 12 -1.86 12.95 -1.65
CA GLU A 12 -1.62 14.21 -2.36
C GLU A 12 -0.77 14.04 -3.63
N LEU A 13 -0.08 12.91 -3.80
CA LEU A 13 0.81 12.71 -4.95
C LEU A 13 0.06 12.62 -6.27
N ASP A 14 -1.15 12.09 -6.30
CA ASP A 14 -1.90 11.92 -7.53
C ASP A 14 -3.39 11.72 -7.21
N PRO A 15 -4.31 12.42 -7.91
CA PRO A 15 -5.75 12.25 -7.69
C PRO A 15 -6.28 10.85 -8.05
N LYS A 16 -5.51 10.06 -8.79
CA LYS A 16 -5.87 8.69 -9.16
C LYS A 16 -5.58 7.67 -8.06
N ILE A 17 -4.96 8.09 -6.95
CA ILE A 17 -4.83 7.25 -5.76
C ILE A 17 -6.18 7.20 -5.07
N ARG A 18 -6.74 6.00 -4.95
CA ARG A 18 -8.07 5.77 -4.38
C ARG A 18 -8.04 5.52 -2.88
N PHE A 19 -7.00 4.83 -2.44
CA PHE A 19 -6.83 4.39 -1.06
C PHE A 19 -5.36 4.48 -0.69
N ALA A 20 -5.08 4.96 0.51
CA ALA A 20 -3.75 4.91 1.10
C ALA A 20 -3.90 4.64 2.59
N GLY A 21 -3.40 3.51 3.06
CA GLY A 21 -3.57 3.12 4.45
C GLY A 21 -2.43 2.28 4.97
N ILE A 22 -2.27 2.27 6.28
CA ILE A 22 -1.25 1.46 6.96
C ILE A 22 -1.94 0.30 7.64
N ILE A 23 -1.47 -0.90 7.37
CA ILE A 23 -1.95 -2.13 8.02
C ILE A 23 -0.85 -2.71 8.88
N ASN A 24 -1.22 -3.23 10.05
CA ASN A 24 -0.26 -3.82 10.99
C ASN A 24 -0.04 -5.31 10.70
N GLU A 25 0.81 -5.95 11.49
CA GLU A 25 1.15 -7.37 11.33
C GLU A 25 -0.04 -8.32 11.43
N LYS A 26 -1.12 -7.88 12.04
CA LYS A 26 -2.36 -8.66 12.19
C LYS A 26 -3.34 -8.42 11.03
N GLY A 27 -2.95 -7.63 10.04
CA GLY A 27 -3.81 -7.31 8.90
C GLY A 27 -4.88 -6.29 9.23
N ARG A 28 -4.65 -5.44 10.24
CA ARG A 28 -5.62 -4.41 10.65
C ARG A 28 -5.21 -3.04 10.16
N LEU A 29 -6.15 -2.35 9.53
CA LEU A 29 -5.96 -0.95 9.12
C LEU A 29 -6.00 -0.07 10.37
N PHE A 30 -4.98 0.77 10.55
CA PHE A 30 -4.93 1.67 11.69
C PHE A 30 -4.60 3.12 11.33
N ALA A 31 -4.38 3.41 10.06
CA ALA A 31 -4.16 4.79 9.58
C ALA A 31 -4.58 4.88 8.13
N GLY A 32 -5.04 6.06 7.71
CA GLY A 32 -5.45 6.31 6.34
C GLY A 32 -6.81 5.74 6.00
N GLY A 33 -7.05 5.57 4.71
CA GLY A 33 -8.32 5.05 4.20
C GLY A 33 -8.60 5.46 2.77
N MET A 34 -9.86 5.36 2.36
CA MET A 34 -10.32 5.74 1.02
C MET A 34 -10.27 7.26 0.83
N ARG A 35 -9.98 7.68 -0.38
CA ARG A 35 -10.15 9.09 -0.78
C ARG A 35 -11.63 9.44 -0.69
N GLU A 36 -11.90 10.63 -0.20
CA GLU A 36 -13.27 11.15 -0.13
C GLU A 36 -13.93 11.09 -1.51
N GLY A 37 -15.18 10.63 -1.55
CA GLY A 37 -15.94 10.47 -2.79
C GLY A 37 -15.73 9.15 -3.51
N PHE A 38 -14.78 8.34 -3.08
CA PHE A 38 -14.53 7.01 -3.66
C PHE A 38 -15.18 5.93 -2.79
N LYS A 39 -15.63 4.87 -3.44
CA LYS A 39 -16.15 3.69 -2.76
C LYS A 39 -15.20 2.52 -2.96
N SER A 40 -15.07 1.69 -1.94
CA SER A 40 -14.34 0.43 -2.06
C SER A 40 -15.04 -0.47 -3.09
N LEU A 41 -14.25 -1.19 -3.89
CA LEU A 41 -14.76 -2.15 -4.86
C LEU A 41 -15.16 -3.46 -4.18
N GLU A 42 -14.61 -3.74 -3.02
CA GLU A 42 -14.89 -4.93 -2.22
C GLU A 42 -15.65 -4.56 -0.95
N ASP A 43 -16.30 -5.54 -0.33
CA ASP A 43 -16.96 -5.33 0.96
C ASP A 43 -15.94 -5.40 2.12
N SER A 44 -16.37 -5.15 3.36
CA SER A 44 -15.48 -5.11 4.52
C SER A 44 -14.79 -6.44 4.81
N ARG A 45 -15.45 -7.56 4.51
CA ARG A 45 -14.86 -8.89 4.68
C ARG A 45 -13.72 -9.11 3.68
N ASP A 46 -13.94 -8.72 2.44
CA ASP A 46 -12.93 -8.84 1.39
C ASP A 46 -11.75 -7.89 1.66
N ASP A 47 -12.00 -6.71 2.22
CA ASP A 47 -10.96 -5.80 2.67
C ASP A 47 -10.05 -6.48 3.69
N GLU A 48 -10.63 -7.12 4.71
CA GLU A 48 -9.86 -7.82 5.73
C GLU A 48 -9.02 -8.95 5.13
N MET A 49 -9.58 -9.70 4.18
CA MET A 49 -8.87 -10.78 3.50
C MET A 49 -7.70 -10.24 2.67
N LEU A 50 -7.91 -9.14 1.96
CA LEU A 50 -6.87 -8.50 1.17
C LEU A 50 -5.72 -8.00 2.06
N TYR A 51 -6.04 -7.38 3.19
CA TYR A 51 -5.03 -6.90 4.13
C TYR A 51 -4.20 -8.07 4.68
N MET A 52 -4.85 -9.15 5.04
CA MET A 52 -4.16 -10.34 5.55
C MET A 52 -3.26 -10.97 4.47
N GLU A 53 -3.74 -11.06 3.24
CA GLU A 53 -2.93 -11.55 2.11
C GLU A 53 -1.65 -10.74 1.97
N LEU A 54 -1.75 -9.41 1.99
CA LEU A 54 -0.59 -8.55 1.80
C LEU A 54 0.41 -8.68 2.94
N VAL A 55 -0.09 -8.79 4.18
CA VAL A 55 0.78 -8.99 5.35
C VAL A 55 1.51 -10.33 5.27
N LEU A 56 0.81 -11.39 4.90
CA LEU A 56 1.41 -12.72 4.76
C LEU A 56 2.47 -12.74 3.64
N ARG A 57 2.17 -12.12 2.51
CA ARG A 57 3.14 -12.02 1.41
C ARG A 57 4.38 -11.23 1.83
N ALA A 58 4.22 -10.14 2.57
CA ALA A 58 5.34 -9.37 3.07
C ALA A 58 6.25 -10.22 3.97
N LYS A 59 5.67 -11.05 4.85
CA LYS A 59 6.42 -11.96 5.70
C LYS A 59 7.15 -13.02 4.90
N MET A 60 6.50 -13.62 3.91
CA MET A 60 7.10 -14.66 3.07
C MET A 60 8.28 -14.12 2.27
N ARG A 61 8.17 -12.88 1.77
CA ARG A 61 9.23 -12.26 0.98
C ARG A 61 10.49 -12.02 1.79
N ARG A 62 10.38 -11.83 3.11
CA ARG A 62 11.53 -11.62 4.01
C ARG A 62 12.49 -12.79 4.06
N GLU A 63 12.04 -14.00 3.71
CA GLU A 63 12.87 -15.17 3.63
C GLU A 63 14.08 -14.99 2.68
N PHE A 64 13.92 -14.11 1.70
CA PHE A 64 14.93 -13.86 0.68
C PHE A 64 15.71 -12.56 0.89
N ASP A 65 15.50 -11.87 1.99
CA ASP A 65 16.11 -10.54 2.24
C ASP A 65 17.64 -10.61 2.25
N LYS A 66 18.22 -11.67 2.80
CA LYS A 66 19.68 -11.82 2.88
C LYS A 66 20.34 -12.00 1.51
N VAL A 67 19.65 -12.64 0.58
CA VAL A 67 20.19 -12.95 -0.74
C VAL A 67 19.86 -11.87 -1.76
N LEU A 68 18.64 -11.36 -1.73
CA LEU A 68 18.12 -10.44 -2.74
C LEU A 68 17.97 -9.00 -2.25
N GLY A 69 18.14 -8.77 -0.94
CA GLY A 69 17.81 -7.51 -0.31
C GLY A 69 16.33 -7.42 0.03
N PRO A 70 15.95 -6.55 0.97
CA PRO A 70 14.53 -6.36 1.32
C PRO A 70 13.70 -5.87 0.14
N VAL A 71 12.45 -6.32 0.08
CA VAL A 71 11.50 -5.79 -0.90
C VAL A 71 11.18 -4.35 -0.55
N GLN A 72 11.30 -3.45 -1.50
CA GLN A 72 10.97 -2.03 -1.29
C GLN A 72 9.52 -1.72 -1.63
N PHE A 73 8.98 -2.35 -2.67
CA PHE A 73 7.55 -2.34 -2.95
C PHE A 73 7.18 -3.54 -3.81
N ALA A 74 5.90 -3.85 -3.81
CA ALA A 74 5.34 -4.86 -4.70
C ALA A 74 4.04 -4.32 -5.31
N MET A 75 3.68 -4.81 -6.48
CA MET A 75 2.53 -4.31 -7.22
C MET A 75 1.74 -5.47 -7.81
N SER A 76 0.42 -5.41 -7.65
CA SER A 76 -0.51 -6.26 -8.36
C SER A 76 -1.24 -5.42 -9.40
N TYR A 77 -1.02 -5.71 -10.66
CA TYR A 77 -1.69 -5.03 -11.76
C TYR A 77 -2.95 -5.82 -12.10
N ARG A 78 -4.07 -5.39 -11.54
CA ARG A 78 -5.35 -6.07 -11.70
C ARG A 78 -6.17 -5.44 -12.82
N GLU A 79 -7.23 -6.11 -13.24
CA GLU A 79 -8.09 -5.61 -14.31
C GLU A 79 -8.72 -4.25 -13.97
N LYS A 80 -9.19 -4.07 -12.74
CA LYS A 80 -9.93 -2.86 -12.33
C LYS A 80 -9.09 -1.81 -11.61
N VAL A 81 -8.06 -2.23 -10.92
CA VAL A 81 -7.22 -1.34 -10.09
C VAL A 81 -5.79 -1.84 -10.07
N ILE A 82 -4.89 -0.99 -9.61
CA ILE A 82 -3.52 -1.39 -9.27
C ILE A 82 -3.40 -1.34 -7.75
N ILE A 83 -2.88 -2.40 -7.15
CA ILE A 83 -2.60 -2.47 -5.72
C ILE A 83 -1.09 -2.44 -5.53
N MET A 84 -0.62 -1.52 -4.69
CA MET A 84 0.80 -1.43 -4.35
C MET A 84 0.99 -1.59 -2.86
N SER A 85 2.06 -2.27 -2.45
CA SER A 85 2.39 -2.43 -1.04
C SER A 85 3.83 -2.06 -0.78
N PHE A 86 4.07 -1.34 0.31
CA PHE A 86 5.38 -0.83 0.71
C PHE A 86 5.63 -1.23 2.16
N PRO A 87 6.66 -2.03 2.44
CA PRO A 87 7.02 -2.31 3.83
C PRO A 87 7.44 -1.03 4.54
N VAL A 88 6.90 -0.79 5.74
CA VAL A 88 7.23 0.35 6.59
C VAL A 88 7.46 -0.20 7.98
N LYS A 89 8.71 -0.56 8.30
CA LYS A 89 9.08 -1.28 9.51
C LYS A 89 8.30 -2.61 9.56
N GLU A 90 7.59 -2.90 10.64
CA GLU A 90 6.77 -4.10 10.77
C GLU A 90 5.40 -3.98 10.10
N ASN A 91 5.06 -2.79 9.60
CA ASN A 91 3.77 -2.51 8.97
C ASN A 91 3.87 -2.46 7.46
N VAL A 92 2.74 -2.30 6.80
CA VAL A 92 2.66 -2.21 5.34
C VAL A 92 1.80 -1.00 4.96
N LEU A 93 2.35 -0.14 4.09
CA LEU A 93 1.56 0.89 3.43
C LEU A 93 0.91 0.26 2.20
N LEU A 94 -0.41 0.32 2.15
CA LEU A 94 -1.22 -0.21 1.06
C LEU A 94 -1.80 0.94 0.25
N LEU A 95 -1.61 0.88 -1.08
CA LEU A 95 -2.24 1.79 -2.02
C LEU A 95 -3.18 1.02 -2.94
N SER A 96 -4.31 1.64 -3.28
CA SER A 96 -5.13 1.25 -4.42
C SER A 96 -5.24 2.45 -5.35
N THR A 97 -5.04 2.24 -6.64
CA THR A 97 -5.06 3.32 -7.63
C THR A 97 -5.91 2.96 -8.84
N GLU A 98 -6.33 4.01 -9.58
CA GLU A 98 -6.89 3.83 -10.90
C GLU A 98 -5.79 3.37 -11.86
N LYS A 99 -6.16 2.65 -12.91
CA LYS A 99 -5.21 2.06 -13.87
C LYS A 99 -4.49 3.08 -14.72
N GLY A 100 -5.04 4.27 -14.86
CA GLY A 100 -4.41 5.35 -15.61
C GLY A 100 -3.26 6.05 -14.89
N ILE A 101 -2.96 5.67 -13.67
CA ILE A 101 -1.86 6.29 -12.92
C ILE A 101 -0.51 5.96 -13.56
N ASP A 102 0.47 6.85 -13.37
CA ASP A 102 1.84 6.57 -13.81
C ASP A 102 2.54 5.63 -12.82
N PHE A 103 2.32 4.33 -13.01
CA PHE A 103 2.88 3.31 -12.13
C PHE A 103 4.39 3.12 -12.30
N SER A 104 5.00 3.78 -13.30
CA SER A 104 6.46 3.77 -13.45
C SER A 104 7.13 4.84 -12.58
N GLU A 105 6.39 5.85 -12.13
CA GLU A 105 6.92 6.95 -11.32
C GLU A 105 6.42 6.94 -9.86
N ILE A 106 5.13 6.71 -9.67
CA ILE A 106 4.50 6.83 -8.36
C ILE A 106 5.19 5.99 -7.29
N PRO A 107 5.53 4.70 -7.52
CA PRO A 107 6.21 3.91 -6.48
C PRO A 107 7.50 4.55 -5.99
N PHE A 108 8.28 5.13 -6.90
CA PHE A 108 9.57 5.72 -6.55
C PHE A 108 9.41 7.04 -5.79
N LYS A 109 8.36 7.80 -6.10
CA LYS A 109 8.02 9.00 -5.31
C LYS A 109 7.63 8.62 -3.89
N ILE A 110 6.89 7.53 -3.73
CA ILE A 110 6.51 7.02 -2.43
C ILE A 110 7.73 6.55 -1.64
N LEU A 111 8.65 5.84 -2.28
CA LEU A 111 9.89 5.41 -1.62
C LEU A 111 10.67 6.61 -1.09
N LYS A 112 10.76 7.69 -1.86
CA LYS A 112 11.42 8.92 -1.39
C LYS A 112 10.71 9.53 -0.17
N LEU A 113 9.40 9.53 -0.20
CA LEU A 113 8.59 10.02 0.92
C LEU A 113 8.81 9.19 2.18
N LEU A 114 8.90 7.87 2.04
CA LEU A 114 9.11 6.96 3.17
C LEU A 114 10.53 7.00 3.71
N ALA A 115 11.51 7.43 2.91
CA ALA A 115 12.92 7.51 3.32
C ALA A 115 13.19 8.66 4.31
N HIS A 116 12.25 9.57 4.46
CA HIS A 116 12.34 10.70 5.40
C HIS A 116 11.46 10.49 6.66
#